data_0160224de8f9e3673bd9968c05c1bdf7
#
_entry.id   0160224de8f9e3673bd9968c05c1bdf7
#
_cell.length_a   1.000
_cell.length_b   1.000
_cell.length_c   1.000
_cell.angle_alpha   90.00
_cell.angle_beta   90.00
_cell.angle_gamma   90.00
#
_symmetry.space_group_name_H-M   'P 1'
#
loop_
_entity.id
_entity.type
_entity.pdbx_description
1 polymer ?
#
loop_
_entity_poly.entity_id
_entity_poly.type
_entity_poly.pdbx_seq_one_letter_code
_entity_poly.pdbx_strand_id
1 'polypeptide(L)'
;MTRTVPTALLTALSQPEVYPYYAVDLDFDSAPIRFWTGYGDRTIFSNTFLGTGNLLSVSGLEEVSDLSARGITLTLSGVPTSLVELAIGEPYQRRECKVYFGTTDTSDPVEVFSGIMNTMTIEDSGESSTITLGVESKLIRLEKASNRRYTEENHTARHPGDTFFSYVTG
;
A
#
# COMPACT_ATOMS: atom_id res chain seq x y z
N MET A 1 14.62 11.47 0.26
CA MET A 1 15.30 10.30 -0.38
C MET A 1 15.19 10.45 -1.88
N THR A 2 16.29 10.34 -2.62
CA THR A 2 16.23 10.39 -4.08
C THR A 2 15.76 9.02 -4.58
N ARG A 3 14.61 8.97 -5.25
CA ARG A 3 14.15 7.73 -5.91
C ARG A 3 14.99 7.46 -7.13
N THR A 4 15.48 6.23 -7.26
CA THR A 4 16.13 5.79 -8.48
C THR A 4 15.05 5.41 -9.48
N VAL A 5 14.87 6.23 -10.52
CA VAL A 5 13.95 5.92 -11.63
C VAL A 5 14.72 5.14 -12.68
N PRO A 6 14.21 3.98 -13.15
CA PRO A 6 14.85 3.21 -14.20
C PRO A 6 15.04 4.04 -15.48
N THR A 7 16.22 3.93 -16.10
CA THR A 7 16.53 4.69 -17.32
C THR A 7 15.55 4.37 -18.46
N ALA A 8 15.10 3.11 -18.55
CA ALA A 8 14.10 2.70 -19.51
C ALA A 8 12.78 3.47 -19.36
N LEU A 9 12.33 3.69 -18.12
CA LEU A 9 11.12 4.46 -17.81
C LEU A 9 11.30 5.94 -18.18
N LEU A 10 12.46 6.54 -17.87
CA LEU A 10 12.77 7.93 -18.27
C LEU A 10 12.74 8.10 -19.78
N THR A 11 13.30 7.13 -20.51
CA THR A 11 13.30 7.14 -21.97
C THR A 11 11.87 7.02 -22.53
N ALA A 12 11.05 6.14 -21.98
CA ALA A 12 9.66 5.97 -22.39
C ALA A 12 8.82 7.24 -22.12
N LEU A 13 9.04 7.90 -20.99
CA LEU A 13 8.35 9.16 -20.65
C LEU A 13 8.77 10.34 -21.54
N SER A 14 9.89 10.23 -22.26
CA SER A 14 10.35 11.25 -23.20
C SER A 14 9.77 11.08 -24.62
N GLN A 15 9.00 10.02 -24.87
CA GLN A 15 8.41 9.79 -26.19
C GLN A 15 7.18 10.69 -26.42
N PRO A 16 6.82 10.97 -27.68
CA PRO A 16 5.62 11.76 -28.00
C PRO A 16 4.31 11.11 -27.57
N GLU A 17 4.28 9.78 -27.50
CA GLU A 17 3.14 8.99 -27.04
C GLU A 17 3.56 8.19 -25.83
N VAL A 18 2.83 8.34 -24.72
CA VAL A 18 3.10 7.66 -23.46
C VAL A 18 1.80 7.04 -22.96
N TYR A 19 1.85 5.75 -22.65
CA TYR A 19 0.73 5.01 -22.07
C TYR A 19 1.04 4.65 -20.60
N PRO A 20 0.77 5.58 -19.68
CA PRO A 20 1.06 5.35 -18.26
C PRO A 20 0.05 4.38 -17.64
N TYR A 21 0.52 3.66 -16.62
CA TYR A 21 -0.35 2.85 -15.78
C TYR A 21 0.04 2.96 -14.32
N TYR A 22 -0.92 2.68 -13.45
CA TYR A 22 -0.70 2.39 -12.05
C TYR A 22 -0.92 0.90 -11.78
N ALA A 23 -0.14 0.36 -10.86
CA ALA A 23 -0.32 -0.99 -10.34
C ALA A 23 -0.30 -0.96 -8.82
N VAL A 24 -1.12 -1.79 -8.20
CA VAL A 24 -1.32 -1.84 -6.75
C VAL A 24 -1.10 -3.26 -6.26
N ASP A 25 -0.31 -3.40 -5.21
CA ASP A 25 -0.07 -4.65 -4.49
C ASP A 25 -0.63 -4.51 -3.07
N LEU A 26 -1.66 -5.28 -2.76
CA LEU A 26 -2.34 -5.32 -1.46
C LEU A 26 -1.97 -6.63 -0.78
N ASP A 27 -1.24 -6.53 0.32
CA ASP A 27 -0.71 -7.67 1.06
C ASP A 27 -1.71 -8.16 2.11
N PHE A 28 -2.67 -9.02 1.71
CA PHE A 28 -3.58 -9.70 2.62
C PHE A 28 -2.91 -10.93 3.27
N ASP A 29 -3.48 -11.45 4.37
CA ASP A 29 -2.90 -12.56 5.12
C ASP A 29 -2.89 -13.87 4.33
N SER A 30 -3.99 -14.17 3.66
CA SER A 30 -4.13 -15.41 2.89
C SER A 30 -3.32 -15.38 1.60
N ALA A 31 -3.43 -14.29 0.83
CA ALA A 31 -2.70 -14.09 -0.41
C ALA A 31 -2.70 -12.62 -0.83
N PRO A 32 -1.61 -12.10 -1.41
CA PRO A 32 -1.59 -10.75 -1.94
C PRO A 32 -2.51 -10.61 -3.16
N ILE A 33 -3.23 -9.49 -3.23
CA ILE A 33 -4.07 -9.14 -4.37
C ILE A 33 -3.38 -8.03 -5.16
N ARG A 34 -3.28 -8.21 -6.48
CA ARG A 34 -2.55 -7.33 -7.37
C ARG A 34 -3.41 -6.90 -8.54
N PHE A 35 -3.56 -5.60 -8.70
CA PHE A 35 -4.31 -5.00 -9.81
C PHE A 35 -3.46 -3.97 -10.53
N TRP A 36 -3.77 -3.75 -11.81
CA TRP A 36 -3.24 -2.63 -12.57
C TRP A 36 -4.35 -1.98 -13.43
N THR A 37 -4.15 -0.75 -13.85
CA THR A 37 -5.15 0.06 -14.56
C THR A 37 -5.39 -0.33 -16.01
N GLY A 38 -4.60 -1.26 -16.55
CA GLY A 38 -4.76 -1.74 -17.92
C GLY A 38 -5.63 -2.98 -18.04
N TYR A 39 -5.55 -3.65 -19.17
CA TYR A 39 -6.34 -4.81 -19.53
C TYR A 39 -5.48 -6.07 -19.66
N GLY A 40 -5.99 -7.21 -19.20
CA GLY A 40 -5.27 -8.49 -19.21
C GLY A 40 -4.22 -8.59 -18.10
N ASP A 41 -3.59 -9.72 -18.01
CA ASP A 41 -2.57 -9.98 -17.00
C ASP A 41 -1.23 -9.35 -17.38
N ARG A 42 -0.58 -8.73 -16.40
CA ARG A 42 0.75 -8.15 -16.57
C ARG A 42 1.70 -8.66 -15.49
N THR A 43 2.87 -9.10 -15.91
CA THR A 43 3.93 -9.48 -14.97
C THR A 43 4.77 -8.26 -14.59
N ILE A 44 4.83 -7.96 -13.30
CA ILE A 44 5.64 -6.89 -12.69
C ILE A 44 6.42 -7.51 -11.54
N PHE A 45 7.75 -7.37 -11.52
CA PHE A 45 8.64 -7.96 -10.51
C PHE A 45 8.36 -9.45 -10.23
N SER A 46 8.18 -10.23 -11.29
CA SER A 46 7.86 -11.67 -11.25
C SER A 46 6.49 -12.01 -10.61
N ASN A 47 5.64 -11.03 -10.36
CA ASN A 47 4.29 -11.19 -9.86
C ASN A 47 3.28 -10.86 -10.95
N THR A 48 2.16 -11.59 -10.99
CA THR A 48 1.06 -11.31 -11.93
C THR A 48 0.10 -10.29 -11.34
N PHE A 49 -0.15 -9.23 -12.09
CA PHE A 49 -1.12 -8.18 -11.79
C PHE A 49 -2.30 -8.31 -12.74
N LEU A 50 -3.51 -8.34 -12.20
CA LEU A 50 -4.74 -8.52 -12.95
C LEU A 50 -5.23 -7.18 -13.48
N GLY A 51 -5.45 -7.10 -14.79
CA GLY A 51 -6.01 -5.94 -15.49
C GLY A 51 -7.45 -6.20 -15.91
N THR A 52 -8.35 -6.29 -14.95
CA THR A 52 -9.77 -6.59 -15.16
C THR A 52 -10.65 -5.33 -15.14
N GLY A 53 -10.03 -4.13 -15.17
CA GLY A 53 -10.75 -2.87 -14.99
C GLY A 53 -11.19 -2.61 -13.55
N ASN A 54 -10.70 -3.40 -12.59
CA ASN A 54 -11.09 -3.28 -11.18
C ASN A 54 -10.41 -2.12 -10.47
N LEU A 55 -9.21 -1.72 -10.89
CA LEU A 55 -8.56 -0.52 -10.37
C LEU A 55 -9.00 0.70 -11.17
N LEU A 56 -9.89 1.51 -10.62
CA LEU A 56 -10.44 2.71 -11.28
C LEU A 56 -9.55 3.92 -11.12
N SER A 57 -9.11 4.18 -9.90
CA SER A 57 -8.32 5.37 -9.64
C SER A 57 -7.40 5.22 -8.43
N VAL A 58 -6.33 5.97 -8.48
CA VAL A 58 -5.40 6.23 -7.37
C VAL A 58 -5.39 7.72 -7.16
N SER A 59 -5.85 8.20 -6.01
CA SER A 59 -5.94 9.64 -5.71
C SER A 59 -5.10 10.00 -4.48
N GLY A 60 -4.70 11.27 -4.40
CA GLY A 60 -3.92 11.78 -3.27
C GLY A 60 -2.43 11.43 -3.32
N LEU A 61 -1.90 11.02 -4.48
CA LEU A 61 -0.45 10.87 -4.65
C LEU A 61 0.22 12.24 -4.65
N GLU A 62 0.66 12.67 -3.47
CA GLU A 62 1.40 13.90 -3.28
C GLU A 62 2.73 13.60 -2.59
N GLU A 63 3.81 14.17 -3.10
CA GLU A 63 5.11 14.13 -2.46
C GLU A 63 5.39 15.51 -1.86
N VAL A 64 5.44 15.57 -0.53
CA VAL A 64 5.70 16.80 0.22
C VAL A 64 7.08 16.73 0.87
N SER A 65 7.75 17.85 0.96
CA SER A 65 9.08 17.93 1.56
C SER A 65 9.04 17.96 3.09
N ASP A 66 7.88 18.18 3.67
CA ASP A 66 7.67 18.05 5.11
C ASP A 66 7.46 16.57 5.50
N LEU A 67 7.72 16.24 6.76
CA LEU A 67 7.54 14.89 7.32
C LEU A 67 6.07 14.56 7.62
N SER A 68 5.12 15.23 6.96
CA SER A 68 3.70 14.96 7.19
C SER A 68 3.30 13.60 6.61
N ALA A 69 2.56 12.83 7.40
CA ALA A 69 2.00 11.56 6.96
C ALA A 69 0.81 11.83 6.02
N ARG A 70 1.01 11.66 4.72
CA ARG A 70 -0.05 11.75 3.71
C ARG A 70 -0.57 10.36 3.39
N GLY A 71 -1.89 10.25 3.22
CA GLY A 71 -2.55 9.04 2.76
C GLY A 71 -2.93 9.14 1.29
N ILE A 72 -3.23 8.00 0.70
CA ILE A 72 -3.82 7.89 -0.63
C ILE A 72 -5.16 7.18 -0.55
N THR A 73 -5.99 7.38 -1.54
CA THR A 73 -7.25 6.66 -1.70
C THR A 73 -7.20 5.85 -2.99
N LEU A 74 -7.48 4.56 -2.86
CA LEU A 74 -7.63 3.65 -3.99
C LEU A 74 -9.12 3.40 -4.20
N THR A 75 -9.58 3.56 -5.42
CA THR A 75 -10.95 3.23 -5.80
C THR A 75 -10.92 2.03 -6.72
N LEU A 76 -11.63 0.97 -6.32
CA LEU A 76 -11.76 -0.28 -7.04
C LEU A 76 -13.21 -0.45 -7.47
N SER A 77 -13.44 -0.89 -8.70
CA SER A 77 -14.79 -1.14 -9.25
C SER A 77 -14.92 -2.59 -9.70
N GLY A 78 -16.15 -3.02 -9.81
CA GLY A 78 -16.49 -4.32 -10.39
C GLY A 78 -15.98 -5.47 -9.55
N VAL A 79 -16.28 -5.44 -8.32
CA VAL A 79 -15.78 -6.28 -7.25
C VAL A 79 -15.67 -7.75 -7.65
N PRO A 80 -14.48 -8.33 -7.78
CA PRO A 80 -14.34 -9.76 -7.66
C PRO A 80 -14.85 -10.13 -6.25
N THR A 81 -15.78 -11.06 -6.18
CA THR A 81 -16.33 -11.57 -4.90
C THR A 81 -15.23 -11.90 -3.89
N SER A 82 -14.08 -12.36 -4.40
CA SER A 82 -12.88 -12.65 -3.63
C SER A 82 -12.33 -11.46 -2.84
N LEU A 83 -12.38 -10.23 -3.37
CA LEU A 83 -11.88 -9.06 -2.64
C LEU A 83 -12.83 -8.66 -1.50
N VAL A 84 -14.15 -8.80 -1.71
CA VAL A 84 -15.14 -8.56 -0.66
C VAL A 84 -15.02 -9.59 0.44
N GLU A 85 -14.86 -10.86 0.09
CA GLU A 85 -14.68 -11.94 1.05
C GLU A 85 -13.43 -11.71 1.92
N LEU A 86 -12.31 -11.29 1.32
CA LEU A 86 -11.09 -10.92 2.05
C LEU A 86 -11.28 -9.67 2.91
N ALA A 87 -11.95 -8.65 2.36
CA ALA A 87 -12.20 -7.40 3.08
C ALA A 87 -13.06 -7.59 4.35
N ILE A 88 -14.00 -8.53 4.31
CA ILE A 88 -14.90 -8.85 5.43
C ILE A 88 -14.29 -9.93 6.34
N GLY A 89 -13.59 -10.91 5.76
CA GLY A 89 -13.13 -12.09 6.46
C GLY A 89 -11.76 -11.97 7.12
N GLU A 90 -10.91 -11.05 6.64
CA GLU A 90 -9.54 -10.91 7.12
C GLU A 90 -9.24 -9.52 7.71
N PRO A 91 -8.33 -9.44 8.69
CA PRO A 91 -7.85 -8.17 9.21
C PRO A 91 -6.92 -7.49 8.21
N TYR A 92 -7.47 -6.66 7.32
CA TYR A 92 -6.70 -5.91 6.33
C TYR A 92 -5.98 -4.69 6.92
N GLN A 93 -6.45 -4.20 8.07
CA GLN A 93 -5.87 -3.02 8.72
C GLN A 93 -4.41 -3.25 9.10
N ARG A 94 -3.56 -2.25 8.87
CA ARG A 94 -2.11 -2.25 9.08
C ARG A 94 -1.32 -3.16 8.13
N ARG A 95 -1.96 -3.79 7.15
CA ARG A 95 -1.32 -4.55 6.10
C ARG A 95 -0.68 -3.63 5.07
N GLU A 96 0.37 -4.09 4.43
CA GLU A 96 1.12 -3.29 3.48
C GLU A 96 0.34 -3.08 2.17
N CYS A 97 0.45 -1.88 1.63
CA CYS A 97 0.00 -1.54 0.29
C CYS A 97 1.12 -0.82 -0.43
N LYS A 98 1.41 -1.25 -1.66
CA LYS A 98 2.37 -0.60 -2.55
C LYS A 98 1.70 -0.16 -3.83
N VAL A 99 2.08 1.02 -4.30
CA VAL A 99 1.62 1.56 -5.57
C VAL A 99 2.80 1.79 -6.47
N TYR A 100 2.70 1.30 -7.68
CA TYR A 100 3.71 1.40 -8.72
C TYR A 100 3.19 2.25 -9.87
N PHE A 101 4.10 3.00 -10.49
CA PHE A 101 3.86 3.75 -11.71
C PHE A 101 4.80 3.24 -12.81
N GLY A 102 4.26 3.05 -14.00
CA GLY A 102 5.04 2.62 -15.17
C GLY A 102 4.38 3.01 -16.46
N THR A 103 5.00 2.64 -17.56
CA THR A 103 4.45 2.75 -18.92
C THR A 103 4.31 1.37 -19.53
N THR A 104 3.35 1.20 -20.44
CA THR A 104 3.11 -0.11 -21.07
C THR A 104 4.31 -0.61 -21.85
N ASP A 105 5.17 0.29 -22.29
CA ASP A 105 6.37 0.02 -23.11
C ASP A 105 7.57 -0.44 -22.29
N THR A 106 7.48 -0.38 -20.95
CA THR A 106 8.58 -0.78 -20.06
C THR A 106 8.14 -1.88 -19.09
N SER A 107 9.08 -2.75 -18.73
CA SER A 107 8.87 -3.83 -17.76
C SER A 107 9.10 -3.40 -16.32
N ASP A 108 9.79 -2.30 -16.09
CA ASP A 108 10.29 -1.89 -14.77
C ASP A 108 9.59 -0.63 -14.28
N PRO A 109 8.43 -0.76 -13.60
CA PRO A 109 7.77 0.38 -12.95
C PRO A 109 8.54 0.84 -11.72
N VAL A 110 8.23 2.06 -11.28
CA VAL A 110 8.77 2.64 -10.06
C VAL A 110 7.73 2.59 -8.93
N GLU A 111 8.16 2.26 -7.72
CA GLU A 111 7.31 2.38 -6.54
C GLU A 111 7.12 3.87 -6.22
N VAL A 112 5.88 4.35 -6.35
CA VAL A 112 5.53 5.76 -6.09
C VAL A 112 4.97 5.97 -4.70
N PHE A 113 4.42 4.93 -4.09
CA PHE A 113 3.89 5.00 -2.73
C PHE A 113 4.00 3.64 -2.03
N SER A 114 4.31 3.68 -0.72
CA SER A 114 4.25 2.53 0.17
C SER A 114 3.60 2.95 1.48
N GLY A 115 2.55 2.26 1.86
CA GLY A 115 1.75 2.58 3.02
C GLY A 115 1.15 1.36 3.70
N ILE A 116 0.22 1.64 4.59
CA ILE A 116 -0.56 0.63 5.31
C ILE A 116 -2.05 0.85 5.08
N MET A 117 -2.78 -0.22 4.83
CA MET A 117 -4.23 -0.19 4.67
C MET A 117 -4.88 0.22 6.01
N ASN A 118 -5.80 1.18 5.96
CA ASN A 118 -6.47 1.67 7.17
C ASN A 118 -7.98 1.45 7.12
N THR A 119 -8.67 2.13 6.21
CA THR A 119 -10.12 2.08 6.09
C THR A 119 -10.52 1.47 4.76
N MET A 120 -11.54 0.63 4.77
CA MET A 120 -12.15 0.10 3.56
C MET A 120 -13.65 0.32 3.63
N THR A 121 -14.21 0.97 2.63
CA THR A 121 -15.64 1.22 2.50
C THR A 121 -16.13 0.51 1.26
N ILE A 122 -17.19 -0.26 1.38
CA ILE A 122 -17.85 -0.96 0.29
C ILE A 122 -19.19 -0.29 0.06
N GLU A 123 -19.40 0.25 -1.13
CA GLU A 123 -20.66 0.85 -1.54
C GLU A 123 -21.25 -0.01 -2.65
N ASP A 124 -22.43 -0.55 -2.39
CA ASP A 124 -23.19 -1.36 -3.35
C ASP A 124 -24.49 -0.63 -3.68
N SER A 125 -24.64 -0.24 -4.95
CA SER A 125 -25.84 0.42 -5.46
C SER A 125 -26.82 -0.54 -6.15
N GLY A 126 -26.51 -1.84 -6.19
CA GLY A 126 -27.30 -2.84 -6.91
C GLY A 126 -27.00 -2.90 -8.42
N GLU A 127 -26.50 -1.84 -9.01
CA GLU A 127 -26.03 -1.78 -10.40
C GLU A 127 -24.51 -1.80 -10.51
N SER A 128 -23.85 -1.26 -9.52
CA SER A 128 -22.39 -1.21 -9.42
C SER A 128 -21.94 -1.33 -7.97
N SER A 129 -20.84 -2.00 -7.76
CA SER A 129 -20.18 -2.07 -6.46
C SER A 129 -18.83 -1.37 -6.53
N THR A 130 -18.54 -0.54 -5.53
CA THR A 130 -17.29 0.22 -5.45
C THR A 130 -16.67 0.01 -4.09
N ILE A 131 -15.37 -0.29 -4.09
CA ILE A 131 -14.56 -0.36 -2.87
C ILE A 131 -13.62 0.83 -2.85
N THR A 132 -13.70 1.59 -1.77
CA THR A 132 -12.79 2.70 -1.49
C THR A 132 -11.86 2.28 -0.36
N LEU A 133 -10.57 2.21 -0.65
CA LEU A 133 -9.53 1.83 0.31
C LEU A 133 -8.66 3.05 0.64
N GLY A 134 -8.70 3.49 1.90
CA GLY A 134 -7.79 4.49 2.45
C GLY A 134 -6.48 3.83 2.88
N VAL A 135 -5.37 4.33 2.36
CA VAL A 135 -4.02 3.85 2.68
C VAL A 135 -3.21 4.99 3.28
N GLU A 136 -2.68 4.78 4.46
CA GLU A 136 -1.86 5.76 5.17
C GLU A 136 -0.37 5.54 4.91
N SER A 137 0.39 6.62 4.81
CA SER A 137 1.85 6.53 4.73
C SER A 137 2.43 5.83 5.96
N LYS A 138 3.50 5.08 5.78
CA LYS A 138 4.26 4.48 6.89
C LYS A 138 4.77 5.52 7.90
N LEU A 139 4.88 6.79 7.50
CA LEU A 139 5.28 7.91 8.38
C LEU A 139 4.31 8.13 9.54
N ILE A 140 3.05 7.72 9.44
CA ILE A 140 2.08 7.81 10.53
C ILE A 140 2.54 7.06 11.80
N ARG A 141 3.45 6.09 11.63
CA ARG A 141 4.05 5.40 12.79
C ARG A 141 4.94 6.32 13.63
N LEU A 142 5.48 7.39 13.04
CA LEU A 142 6.29 8.38 13.75
C LEU A 142 5.41 9.31 14.60
N GLU A 143 4.16 9.53 14.20
CA GLU A 143 3.20 10.36 14.93
C GLU A 143 2.57 9.61 16.11
N LYS A 144 2.57 8.27 16.07
CA LYS A 144 2.02 7.46 17.15
C LYS A 144 3.05 7.30 18.27
N ALA A 145 2.69 7.77 19.46
CA ALA A 145 3.49 7.55 20.66
C ALA A 145 3.72 6.04 20.87
N SER A 146 4.97 5.68 21.14
CA SER A 146 5.29 4.29 21.49
C SER A 146 4.69 3.98 22.86
N ASN A 147 3.95 2.87 22.98
CA ASN A 147 3.44 2.36 24.25
C ASN A 147 4.57 1.71 25.10
N ARG A 148 5.74 2.35 25.11
CA ARG A 148 6.89 1.88 25.90
C ARG A 148 6.83 2.54 27.26
N ARG A 149 6.91 1.70 28.29
CA ARG A 149 7.03 2.15 29.68
C ARG A 149 8.43 1.83 30.20
N TYR A 150 8.95 2.68 31.03
CA TYR A 150 10.23 2.45 31.76
C TYR A 150 9.96 1.63 33.02
N THR A 151 9.44 0.40 32.83
CA THR A 151 9.18 -0.56 33.92
C THR A 151 9.95 -1.82 33.65
N GLU A 152 10.24 -2.56 34.74
CA GLU A 152 10.98 -3.83 34.69
C GLU A 152 10.27 -4.83 33.73
N GLU A 153 8.95 -4.98 33.82
CA GLU A 153 8.19 -5.92 32.99
C GLU A 153 8.35 -5.58 31.51
N ASN A 154 8.23 -4.30 31.15
CA ASN A 154 8.33 -3.88 29.75
C ASN A 154 9.76 -4.03 29.21
N HIS A 155 10.76 -3.85 30.07
CA HIS A 155 12.16 -4.04 29.72
C HIS A 155 12.50 -5.52 29.56
N THR A 156 12.20 -6.34 30.59
CA THR A 156 12.48 -7.77 30.59
C THR A 156 11.78 -8.53 29.47
N ALA A 157 10.58 -8.11 29.08
CA ALA A 157 9.86 -8.69 27.91
C ALA A 157 10.63 -8.55 26.59
N ARG A 158 11.54 -7.59 26.48
CA ARG A 158 12.37 -7.34 25.29
C ARG A 158 13.81 -7.78 25.41
N HIS A 159 14.32 -7.70 26.62
CA HIS A 159 15.69 -8.03 26.98
C HIS A 159 15.68 -9.00 28.16
N PRO A 160 15.35 -10.29 27.91
CA PRO A 160 15.30 -11.29 28.98
C PRO A 160 16.64 -11.40 29.69
N GLY A 161 16.61 -11.29 31.01
CA GLY A 161 17.82 -11.38 31.85
C GLY A 161 18.53 -10.05 32.11
N ASP A 162 18.08 -8.94 31.52
CA ASP A 162 18.57 -7.61 31.84
C ASP A 162 17.86 -7.07 33.10
N THR A 163 18.61 -6.72 34.14
CA THR A 163 18.11 -6.26 35.43
C THR A 163 18.21 -4.73 35.60
N PHE A 164 18.43 -3.99 34.54
CA PHE A 164 18.63 -2.52 34.60
C PHE A 164 17.48 -1.79 35.30
N PHE A 165 16.24 -2.21 35.06
CA PHE A 165 15.06 -1.60 35.69
C PHE A 165 14.52 -2.33 36.91
N SER A 166 15.25 -3.30 37.50
CA SER A 166 14.80 -4.06 38.68
C SER A 166 14.52 -3.21 39.93
N TYR A 167 15.06 -1.99 40.00
CA TYR A 167 14.86 -1.06 41.09
C TYR A 167 13.86 0.07 40.79
N VAL A 168 13.27 0.06 39.60
CA VAL A 168 12.23 1.05 39.22
C VAL A 168 10.87 0.51 39.62
N THR A 169 10.37 0.98 40.77
CA THR A 169 9.00 0.72 41.20
C THR A 169 8.05 1.54 40.34
N GLY A 170 7.11 0.86 39.62
CA GLY A 170 6.05 1.47 38.81
C GLY A 170 4.94 2.08 39.66
#